data_6994dd1163681a9cb909d89dc926e4b9
#
_entry.id   6994dd1163681a9cb909d89dc926e4b9
#
_cell.length_a   1.000
_cell.length_b   1.000
_cell.length_c   1.000
_cell.angle_alpha   90.00
_cell.angle_beta   90.00
_cell.angle_gamma   90.00
#
_symmetry.space_group_name_H-M   'P 1'
#
loop_
_entity.id
_entity.type
_entity.pdbx_description
1 polymer ?
#
loop_
_entity_poly.entity_id
_entity_poly.type
_entity_poly.pdbx_seq_one_letter_code
_entity_poly.pdbx_strand_id
1 'polypeptide(L)'
;MSLLTEIELRKQLRNTDIKEYEVEKGVIITPSAKQYLQDKNIKLVIVDILGAKKQEKPLINKEEEGKPEHMTQLYGNKLVPKDHRRIEFRGKLDSLQSKILEVQVISIKLQNEAVAKELEEILCFVRNILRAEVLEEKLPEFWLIGMSENDLREVSHNPKKHFNMDHFIPSYKMGEIVIALNSIRSNIREVEICSFKAFKDIDGEITRSDIIRYLNRLSSCLYVMMLKFLSGKYK
;
A
#
# COMPACT_ATOMS: atom_id res chain seq x y z
N MET A 1 13.55 14.58 34.40
CA MET A 1 14.05 13.65 33.36
C MET A 1 15.56 13.82 33.32
N SER A 2 16.32 12.77 33.62
CA SER A 2 17.78 12.79 33.54
C SER A 2 18.22 12.57 32.10
N LEU A 3 19.26 13.28 31.68
CA LEU A 3 19.83 13.20 30.34
C LEU A 3 21.27 12.67 30.44
N LEU A 4 21.58 11.60 29.72
CA LEU A 4 22.94 11.07 29.65
C LEU A 4 23.61 11.56 28.38
N THR A 5 24.68 12.35 28.56
CA THR A 5 25.46 12.94 27.45
C THR A 5 26.84 12.27 27.34
N GLU A 6 27.47 12.43 26.17
CA GLU A 6 28.85 11.95 25.94
C GLU A 6 29.85 12.56 26.96
N ILE A 7 29.67 13.83 27.30
CA ILE A 7 30.55 14.55 28.25
C ILE A 7 30.48 13.89 29.64
N GLU A 8 29.29 13.51 30.08
CA GLU A 8 29.09 12.80 31.34
C GLU A 8 29.73 11.41 31.33
N LEU A 9 29.53 10.66 30.24
CA LEU A 9 30.17 9.35 30.07
C LEU A 9 31.70 9.46 30.07
N ARG A 10 32.27 10.45 29.38
CA ARG A 10 33.71 10.70 29.39
C ARG A 10 34.25 11.00 30.78
N LYS A 11 33.50 11.72 31.62
CA LYS A 11 33.85 12.00 33.01
C LYS A 11 33.80 10.75 33.89
N GLN A 12 32.72 9.96 33.74
CA GLN A 12 32.50 8.78 34.58
C GLN A 12 33.44 7.61 34.20
N LEU A 13 33.79 7.46 32.91
CA LEU A 13 34.58 6.35 32.39
C LEU A 13 36.07 6.69 32.19
N ARG A 14 36.54 7.81 32.71
CA ARG A 14 37.91 8.33 32.45
C ARG A 14 39.04 7.37 32.84
N ASN A 15 38.80 6.49 33.81
CA ASN A 15 39.80 5.53 34.33
C ASN A 15 39.21 4.13 34.58
N THR A 16 38.11 3.77 33.94
CA THR A 16 37.38 2.55 34.25
C THR A 16 37.28 1.68 32.98
N ASP A 17 37.77 0.47 33.03
CA ASP A 17 37.65 -0.51 31.95
C ASP A 17 36.42 -1.39 32.27
N ILE A 18 35.23 -0.96 31.81
CA ILE A 18 33.98 -1.68 32.01
C ILE A 18 33.46 -2.20 30.69
N LYS A 19 32.84 -3.38 30.71
CA LYS A 19 32.19 -3.97 29.53
C LYS A 19 30.71 -3.64 29.43
N GLU A 20 30.09 -3.25 30.51
CA GLU A 20 28.67 -2.91 30.57
C GLU A 20 28.46 -1.60 31.36
N TYR A 21 27.58 -0.73 30.88
CA TYR A 21 27.18 0.51 31.53
C TYR A 21 25.67 0.50 31.82
N GLU A 22 25.28 0.53 33.08
CA GLU A 22 23.87 0.46 33.52
C GLU A 22 23.24 1.85 33.56
N VAL A 23 22.03 1.99 33.00
CA VAL A 23 21.24 3.22 32.97
C VAL A 23 19.81 2.90 33.43
N GLU A 24 19.25 3.75 34.27
CA GLU A 24 17.87 3.62 34.73
C GLU A 24 16.87 3.88 33.59
N LYS A 25 15.77 3.14 33.63
CA LYS A 25 14.67 3.33 32.67
C LYS A 25 14.08 4.75 32.81
N GLY A 26 13.96 5.46 31.66
CA GLY A 26 13.48 6.83 31.59
C GLY A 26 14.56 7.90 31.47
N VAL A 27 15.83 7.53 31.48
CA VAL A 27 16.96 8.42 31.16
C VAL A 27 17.03 8.60 29.65
N ILE A 28 17.05 9.83 29.17
CA ILE A 28 17.24 10.15 27.75
C ILE A 28 18.74 10.09 27.43
N ILE A 29 19.12 9.23 26.48
CA ILE A 29 20.52 9.03 26.07
C ILE A 29 20.72 9.72 24.72
N THR A 30 21.69 10.65 24.65
CA THR A 30 21.98 11.36 23.41
C THR A 30 22.62 10.43 22.36
N PRO A 31 22.45 10.73 21.05
CA PRO A 31 23.10 9.96 19.97
C PRO A 31 24.63 9.87 20.13
N SER A 32 25.26 10.98 20.51
CA SER A 32 26.72 11.01 20.76
C SER A 32 27.14 10.17 21.96
N ALA A 33 26.31 10.08 23.01
CA ALA A 33 26.57 9.20 24.16
C ALA A 33 26.50 7.72 23.76
N LYS A 34 25.54 7.35 22.92
CA LYS A 34 25.43 5.97 22.37
C LYS A 34 26.64 5.63 21.51
N GLN A 35 27.04 6.55 20.63
CA GLN A 35 28.21 6.36 19.77
C GLN A 35 29.49 6.17 20.59
N TYR A 36 29.69 7.00 21.63
CA TYR A 36 30.86 6.88 22.52
C TYR A 36 30.95 5.51 23.23
N LEU A 37 29.82 4.96 23.69
CA LEU A 37 29.78 3.63 24.30
C LEU A 37 30.12 2.53 23.29
N GLN A 38 29.60 2.66 22.05
CA GLN A 38 29.92 1.72 20.96
C GLN A 38 31.42 1.76 20.59
N ASP A 39 32.00 2.96 20.43
CA ASP A 39 33.42 3.13 20.10
C ASP A 39 34.35 2.55 21.17
N LYS A 40 33.86 2.47 22.40
CA LYS A 40 34.57 1.87 23.55
C LYS A 40 34.24 0.40 23.78
N ASN A 41 33.39 -0.22 22.93
CA ASN A 41 32.87 -1.59 23.10
C ASN A 41 32.19 -1.82 24.46
N ILE A 42 31.53 -0.77 25.02
CA ILE A 42 30.81 -0.84 26.28
C ILE A 42 29.32 -1.06 25.98
N LYS A 43 28.79 -2.15 26.52
CA LYS A 43 27.37 -2.50 26.33
C LYS A 43 26.49 -1.67 27.27
N LEU A 44 25.47 -1.03 26.71
CA LEU A 44 24.47 -0.30 27.48
C LEU A 44 23.41 -1.28 28.04
N VAL A 45 23.14 -1.23 29.35
CA VAL A 45 22.14 -2.05 30.05
C VAL A 45 21.12 -1.15 30.70
N ILE A 46 19.83 -1.31 30.37
CA ILE A 46 18.74 -0.56 31.01
C ILE A 46 18.22 -1.39 32.17
N VAL A 47 18.22 -0.80 33.38
CA VAL A 47 17.73 -1.45 34.61
C VAL A 47 16.45 -0.79 35.09
N ASP A 48 15.44 -1.59 35.47
CA ASP A 48 14.24 -1.11 36.18
C ASP A 48 14.54 -0.96 37.68
N ILE A 49 13.90 -0.03 38.34
CA ILE A 49 14.05 0.32 39.79
C ILE A 49 13.87 -0.91 40.73
N LEU A 50 13.40 -2.04 40.23
CA LEU A 50 13.22 -3.27 41.00
C LEU A 50 14.32 -4.34 40.76
N GLY A 51 15.46 -3.98 40.19
CA GLY A 51 16.64 -4.86 40.12
C GLY A 51 16.55 -6.07 39.18
N ALA A 52 15.54 -6.17 38.35
CA ALA A 52 15.42 -7.25 37.37
C ALA A 52 16.12 -6.86 36.05
N LYS A 53 17.27 -7.44 35.78
CA LYS A 53 17.96 -7.34 34.50
C LYS A 53 17.07 -7.89 33.39
N LYS A 54 16.36 -7.05 32.63
CA LYS A 54 15.84 -7.42 31.32
C LYS A 54 17.01 -7.38 30.33
N GLN A 55 17.48 -8.53 29.93
CA GLN A 55 18.34 -8.62 28.74
C GLN A 55 17.53 -8.13 27.53
N GLU A 56 17.79 -6.90 27.08
CA GLU A 56 17.48 -6.60 25.68
C GLU A 56 18.30 -7.56 24.84
N LYS A 57 17.62 -8.29 23.93
CA LYS A 57 18.31 -9.08 22.91
C LYS A 57 19.39 -8.19 22.29
N PRO A 58 20.62 -8.68 22.10
CA PRO A 58 21.70 -7.90 21.53
C PRO A 58 21.20 -7.27 20.23
N LEU A 59 21.42 -5.96 20.06
CA LEU A 59 21.38 -5.31 18.77
C LEU A 59 22.41 -6.04 17.91
N ILE A 60 21.94 -7.04 17.18
CA ILE A 60 22.74 -7.74 16.17
C ILE A 60 23.26 -6.64 15.24
N ASN A 61 24.58 -6.55 15.10
CA ASN A 61 25.23 -5.70 14.12
C ASN A 61 24.59 -5.98 12.76
N LYS A 62 23.79 -5.03 12.27
CA LYS A 62 23.02 -5.16 11.01
C LYS A 62 23.87 -4.88 9.77
N GLU A 63 25.19 -5.00 9.83
CA GLU A 63 26.04 -4.65 8.69
C GLU A 63 26.41 -5.83 7.78
N GLU A 64 26.05 -7.09 8.08
CA GLU A 64 26.38 -8.24 7.21
C GLU A 64 25.27 -9.25 6.94
N GLU A 65 24.12 -9.17 7.57
CA GLU A 65 22.97 -9.98 7.14
C GLU A 65 22.01 -9.13 6.32
N GLY A 66 21.99 -9.40 5.01
CA GLY A 66 21.03 -8.81 4.09
C GLY A 66 19.59 -8.96 4.62
N LYS A 67 18.68 -8.09 4.19
CA LYS A 67 17.27 -8.11 4.58
C LYS A 67 16.72 -9.55 4.56
N PRO A 68 16.14 -10.07 5.67
CA PRO A 68 15.58 -11.41 5.70
C PRO A 68 14.52 -11.63 4.61
N GLU A 69 14.53 -12.77 3.94
CA GLU A 69 13.64 -13.07 2.81
C GLU A 69 12.15 -12.97 3.13
N HIS A 70 11.74 -13.22 4.38
CA HIS A 70 10.36 -13.09 4.83
C HIS A 70 9.93 -11.66 5.18
N MET A 71 10.86 -10.68 5.12
CA MET A 71 10.61 -9.27 5.41
C MET A 71 10.61 -8.43 4.11
N THR A 72 9.90 -7.31 4.14
CA THR A 72 9.88 -6.34 3.04
C THR A 72 9.75 -4.92 3.57
N GLN A 73 10.15 -3.93 2.76
CA GLN A 73 9.97 -2.53 3.10
C GLN A 73 8.52 -2.11 2.94
N LEU A 74 7.97 -1.47 3.96
CA LEU A 74 6.65 -0.86 3.90
C LEU A 74 6.73 0.57 3.33
N TYR A 75 7.52 1.43 3.97
CA TYR A 75 7.91 2.77 3.50
C TYR A 75 9.19 3.19 4.20
N GLY A 76 10.02 4.03 3.56
CA GLY A 76 11.32 4.43 4.10
C GLY A 76 12.12 3.22 4.56
N ASN A 77 12.61 3.25 5.79
CA ASN A 77 13.39 2.15 6.41
C ASN A 77 12.52 1.19 7.26
N LYS A 78 11.19 1.29 7.21
CA LYS A 78 10.30 0.42 7.98
C LYS A 78 10.15 -0.94 7.31
N LEU A 79 10.71 -1.98 7.94
CA LEU A 79 10.53 -3.37 7.54
C LEU A 79 9.30 -3.99 8.20
N VAL A 80 8.56 -4.78 7.42
CA VAL A 80 7.41 -5.56 7.86
C VAL A 80 7.48 -6.97 7.29
N PRO A 81 6.82 -7.97 7.90
CA PRO A 81 6.67 -9.30 7.31
C PRO A 81 5.95 -9.22 5.96
N LYS A 82 6.23 -10.15 5.04
CA LYS A 82 5.60 -10.18 3.70
C LYS A 82 4.09 -10.43 3.73
N ASP A 83 3.55 -10.95 4.83
CA ASP A 83 2.11 -11.14 5.06
C ASP A 83 1.40 -9.91 5.66
N HIS A 84 2.11 -8.79 5.80
CA HIS A 84 1.52 -7.54 6.27
C HIS A 84 0.40 -7.08 5.34
N ARG A 85 -0.75 -6.64 5.89
CA ARG A 85 -1.97 -6.29 5.13
C ARG A 85 -1.76 -5.29 3.99
N ARG A 86 -0.88 -4.29 4.17
CA ARG A 86 -0.53 -3.33 3.10
C ARG A 86 0.32 -3.98 2.00
N ILE A 87 1.13 -4.97 2.32
CA ILE A 87 1.90 -5.74 1.32
C ILE A 87 0.97 -6.65 0.53
N GLU A 88 -0.01 -7.30 1.18
CA GLU A 88 -1.08 -8.06 0.50
C GLU A 88 -1.85 -7.15 -0.48
N PHE A 89 -2.23 -5.95 -0.05
CA PHE A 89 -2.90 -4.96 -0.90
C PHE A 89 -2.07 -4.58 -2.14
N ARG A 90 -0.75 -4.33 -1.97
CA ARG A 90 0.16 -4.07 -3.10
C ARG A 90 0.22 -5.25 -4.07
N GLY A 91 0.29 -6.47 -3.56
CA GLY A 91 0.26 -7.69 -4.38
C GLY A 91 -1.06 -7.83 -5.17
N LYS A 92 -2.19 -7.48 -4.56
CA LYS A 92 -3.49 -7.45 -5.24
C LYS A 92 -3.56 -6.37 -6.33
N LEU A 93 -2.98 -5.18 -6.10
CA LEU A 93 -2.86 -4.14 -7.12
C LEU A 93 -1.96 -4.58 -8.30
N ASP A 94 -0.89 -5.31 -8.03
CA ASP A 94 -0.02 -5.86 -9.08
C ASP A 94 -0.75 -6.90 -9.94
N SER A 95 -1.50 -7.81 -9.29
CA SER A 95 -2.36 -8.76 -10.00
C SER A 95 -3.42 -8.07 -10.85
N LEU A 96 -4.02 -6.97 -10.35
CA LEU A 96 -4.98 -6.17 -11.11
C LEU A 96 -4.33 -5.52 -12.34
N GLN A 97 -3.12 -4.97 -12.21
CA GLN A 97 -2.38 -4.39 -13.34
C GLN A 97 -2.12 -5.45 -14.43
N SER A 98 -1.65 -6.64 -14.03
CA SER A 98 -1.44 -7.76 -14.94
C SER A 98 -2.73 -8.16 -15.68
N LYS A 99 -3.87 -8.18 -14.95
CA LYS A 99 -5.17 -8.49 -15.55
C LYS A 99 -5.64 -7.44 -16.56
N ILE A 100 -5.39 -6.16 -16.30
CA ILE A 100 -5.68 -5.08 -17.25
C ILE A 100 -4.86 -5.26 -18.52
N LEU A 101 -3.55 -5.54 -18.40
CA LEU A 101 -2.67 -5.80 -19.56
C LEU A 101 -3.13 -6.97 -20.39
N GLU A 102 -3.55 -8.09 -19.79
CA GLU A 102 -4.12 -9.22 -20.50
C GLU A 102 -5.33 -8.80 -21.37
N VAL A 103 -6.23 -8.01 -20.78
CA VAL A 103 -7.46 -7.57 -21.48
C VAL A 103 -7.15 -6.54 -22.55
N GLN A 104 -6.14 -5.70 -22.38
CA GLN A 104 -5.65 -4.82 -23.46
C GLN A 104 -5.18 -5.64 -24.67
N VAL A 105 -4.40 -6.70 -24.45
CA VAL A 105 -3.94 -7.59 -25.53
C VAL A 105 -5.12 -8.26 -26.22
N ILE A 106 -6.13 -8.72 -25.49
CA ILE A 106 -7.37 -9.29 -26.04
C ILE A 106 -8.08 -8.22 -26.89
N SER A 107 -8.22 -7.00 -26.38
CA SER A 107 -8.91 -5.91 -27.10
C SER A 107 -8.23 -5.56 -28.43
N ILE A 108 -6.89 -5.51 -28.45
CA ILE A 108 -6.13 -5.28 -29.69
C ILE A 108 -6.31 -6.45 -30.68
N LYS A 109 -6.24 -7.70 -30.21
CA LYS A 109 -6.47 -8.88 -31.07
C LYS A 109 -7.86 -8.88 -31.71
N LEU A 110 -8.86 -8.36 -31.00
CA LEU A 110 -10.23 -8.21 -31.47
C LEU A 110 -10.49 -6.88 -32.20
N GLN A 111 -9.44 -6.17 -32.60
CA GLN A 111 -9.47 -4.90 -33.33
C GLN A 111 -10.29 -3.81 -32.63
N ASN A 112 -10.23 -3.76 -31.30
CA ASN A 112 -10.93 -2.76 -30.49
C ASN A 112 -9.95 -1.87 -29.74
N GLU A 113 -9.27 -1.00 -30.47
CA GLU A 113 -8.24 -0.09 -29.94
C GLU A 113 -8.81 0.91 -28.93
N ALA A 114 -10.09 1.32 -29.11
CA ALA A 114 -10.72 2.27 -28.21
C ALA A 114 -10.86 1.71 -26.79
N VAL A 115 -11.21 0.44 -26.65
CA VAL A 115 -11.23 -0.25 -25.34
C VAL A 115 -9.83 -0.35 -24.76
N ALA A 116 -8.83 -0.73 -25.57
CA ALA A 116 -7.45 -0.83 -25.11
C ALA A 116 -6.91 0.52 -24.60
N LYS A 117 -7.26 1.63 -25.27
CA LYS A 117 -6.87 2.98 -24.86
C LYS A 117 -7.50 3.40 -23.52
N GLU A 118 -8.80 3.16 -23.31
CA GLU A 118 -9.44 3.44 -22.03
C GLU A 118 -8.90 2.55 -20.90
N LEU A 119 -8.52 1.31 -21.20
CA LEU A 119 -7.83 0.43 -20.25
C LEU A 119 -6.45 0.95 -19.88
N GLU A 120 -5.74 1.64 -20.78
CA GLU A 120 -4.45 2.28 -20.45
C GLU A 120 -4.62 3.42 -19.45
N GLU A 121 -5.69 4.23 -19.59
CA GLU A 121 -6.02 5.26 -18.59
C GLU A 121 -6.27 4.63 -17.20
N ILE A 122 -7.02 3.53 -17.16
CA ILE A 122 -7.29 2.78 -15.93
C ILE A 122 -6.01 2.17 -15.35
N LEU A 123 -5.13 1.61 -16.17
CA LEU A 123 -3.86 1.05 -15.74
C LEU A 123 -2.94 2.12 -15.11
N CYS A 124 -2.83 3.28 -15.77
CA CYS A 124 -2.11 4.44 -15.21
C CYS A 124 -2.69 4.88 -13.87
N PHE A 125 -4.01 4.89 -13.75
CA PHE A 125 -4.67 5.26 -12.50
C PHE A 125 -4.41 4.25 -11.37
N VAL A 126 -4.44 2.95 -11.65
CA VAL A 126 -4.09 1.89 -10.68
C VAL A 126 -2.63 2.01 -10.23
N ARG A 127 -1.71 2.33 -11.15
CA ARG A 127 -0.30 2.62 -10.82
C ARG A 127 -0.16 3.84 -9.92
N ASN A 128 -0.96 4.88 -10.13
CA ASN A 128 -0.98 6.05 -9.25
C ASN A 128 -1.52 5.72 -7.85
N ILE A 129 -2.52 4.81 -7.72
CA ILE A 129 -2.97 4.31 -6.41
C ILE A 129 -1.81 3.61 -5.69
N LEU A 130 -1.08 2.73 -6.37
CA LEU A 130 0.06 2.03 -5.79
C LEU A 130 1.17 3.00 -5.36
N ARG A 131 1.50 3.96 -6.22
CA ARG A 131 2.49 5.01 -5.91
C ARG A 131 2.08 5.82 -4.67
N ALA A 132 0.84 6.32 -4.66
CA ALA A 132 0.32 7.13 -3.56
C ALA A 132 0.25 6.36 -2.24
N GLU A 133 0.03 5.04 -2.30
CA GLU A 133 0.09 4.16 -1.13
C GLU A 133 1.52 4.00 -0.62
N VAL A 134 2.49 3.75 -1.49
CA VAL A 134 3.90 3.54 -1.12
C VAL A 134 4.54 4.82 -0.58
N LEU A 135 4.24 5.97 -1.20
CA LEU A 135 4.83 7.28 -0.84
C LEU A 135 4.00 8.05 0.19
N GLU A 136 2.86 7.50 0.62
CA GLU A 136 1.90 8.14 1.53
C GLU A 136 1.39 9.50 1.01
N GLU A 137 1.32 9.64 -0.32
CA GLU A 137 0.83 10.83 -1.02
C GLU A 137 -0.70 10.83 -1.14
N LYS A 138 -1.28 12.01 -1.34
CA LYS A 138 -2.69 12.15 -1.73
C LYS A 138 -2.88 11.68 -3.16
N LEU A 139 -4.01 11.04 -3.43
CA LEU A 139 -4.39 10.69 -4.80
C LEU A 139 -4.74 11.94 -5.61
N PRO A 140 -4.43 11.96 -6.93
CA PRO A 140 -4.92 13.01 -7.82
C PRO A 140 -6.45 12.99 -7.91
N GLU A 141 -7.03 14.07 -8.44
CA GLU A 141 -8.46 14.13 -8.72
C GLU A 141 -8.87 12.99 -9.65
N PHE A 142 -10.06 12.40 -9.38
CA PHE A 142 -10.56 11.28 -10.16
C PHE A 142 -11.13 11.76 -11.49
N TRP A 143 -10.50 11.34 -12.58
CA TRP A 143 -10.98 11.56 -13.95
C TRP A 143 -10.58 10.38 -14.82
N LEU A 144 -11.55 9.63 -15.34
CA LEU A 144 -11.32 8.45 -16.19
C LEU A 144 -12.35 8.35 -17.28
N ILE A 145 -11.95 7.91 -18.46
CA ILE A 145 -12.80 7.71 -19.66
C ILE A 145 -13.68 8.93 -19.98
N GLY A 146 -13.16 10.14 -19.72
CA GLY A 146 -13.88 11.40 -19.93
C GLY A 146 -14.91 11.73 -18.88
N MET A 147 -14.89 11.10 -17.69
CA MET A 147 -15.92 11.24 -16.65
C MET A 147 -15.29 11.50 -15.27
N SER A 148 -15.95 12.38 -14.50
CA SER A 148 -15.67 12.56 -13.09
C SER A 148 -16.22 11.41 -12.25
N GLU A 149 -15.86 11.40 -10.95
CA GLU A 149 -16.39 10.44 -9.97
C GLU A 149 -17.94 10.46 -9.90
N ASN A 150 -18.54 11.66 -9.97
CA ASN A 150 -19.98 11.82 -9.90
C ASN A 150 -20.66 11.37 -11.21
N ASP A 151 -20.06 11.67 -12.37
CA ASP A 151 -20.58 11.23 -13.66
C ASP A 151 -20.61 9.71 -13.74
N LEU A 152 -19.51 9.04 -13.35
CA LEU A 152 -19.47 7.57 -13.34
C LEU A 152 -20.55 6.97 -12.44
N ARG A 153 -20.79 7.58 -11.26
CA ARG A 153 -21.84 7.13 -10.37
C ARG A 153 -23.21 7.29 -11.02
N GLU A 154 -23.50 8.44 -11.57
CA GLU A 154 -24.79 8.72 -12.21
C GLU A 154 -25.03 7.78 -13.39
N VAL A 155 -24.06 7.68 -14.30
CA VAL A 155 -24.13 6.86 -15.51
C VAL A 155 -24.26 5.38 -15.21
N SER A 156 -23.50 4.87 -14.24
CA SER A 156 -23.54 3.45 -13.85
C SER A 156 -24.84 3.04 -13.16
N HIS A 157 -25.50 3.98 -12.46
CA HIS A 157 -26.78 3.73 -11.77
C HIS A 157 -28.00 3.93 -12.68
N ASN A 158 -27.86 4.68 -13.78
CA ASN A 158 -28.93 4.99 -14.69
C ASN A 158 -28.65 4.55 -16.15
N PRO A 159 -28.32 3.26 -16.41
CA PRO A 159 -27.94 2.78 -17.74
C PRO A 159 -29.06 2.97 -18.78
N LYS A 160 -30.32 2.91 -18.38
CA LYS A 160 -31.46 3.16 -19.25
C LYS A 160 -31.43 4.55 -19.85
N LYS A 161 -31.11 5.57 -19.05
CA LYS A 161 -31.06 6.98 -19.49
C LYS A 161 -29.90 7.22 -20.47
N HIS A 162 -28.73 6.59 -20.26
CA HIS A 162 -27.50 6.90 -20.98
C HIS A 162 -27.20 5.96 -22.16
N PHE A 163 -27.69 4.73 -22.09
CA PHE A 163 -27.42 3.68 -23.08
C PHE A 163 -28.68 3.01 -23.65
N ASN A 164 -29.87 3.42 -23.19
CA ASN A 164 -31.16 2.77 -23.48
C ASN A 164 -31.14 1.25 -23.16
N MET A 165 -30.41 0.86 -22.13
CA MET A 165 -30.27 -0.51 -21.69
C MET A 165 -30.62 -0.62 -20.21
N ASP A 166 -31.25 -1.73 -19.82
CA ASP A 166 -31.45 -2.05 -18.41
C ASP A 166 -30.17 -2.63 -17.78
N HIS A 167 -30.12 -2.71 -16.43
CA HIS A 167 -29.04 -3.43 -15.76
C HIS A 167 -29.01 -4.88 -16.22
N PHE A 168 -27.82 -5.40 -16.47
CA PHE A 168 -27.65 -6.75 -16.98
C PHE A 168 -26.76 -7.61 -16.05
N ILE A 169 -26.95 -8.91 -16.12
CA ILE A 169 -26.06 -9.90 -15.55
C ILE A 169 -25.12 -10.38 -16.68
N PRO A 170 -23.78 -10.33 -16.48
CA PRO A 170 -22.85 -10.78 -17.49
C PRO A 170 -23.11 -12.21 -17.95
N SER A 171 -23.09 -12.42 -19.26
CA SER A 171 -23.28 -13.72 -19.90
C SER A 171 -22.22 -13.91 -21.01
N TYR A 172 -21.76 -15.13 -21.22
CA TYR A 172 -20.81 -15.47 -22.29
C TYR A 172 -21.29 -15.05 -23.69
N LYS A 173 -22.62 -14.92 -23.89
CA LYS A 173 -23.24 -14.44 -25.13
C LYS A 173 -22.95 -12.97 -25.45
N MET A 174 -22.45 -12.20 -24.48
CA MET A 174 -22.12 -10.77 -24.63
C MET A 174 -20.75 -10.57 -25.31
N GLY A 175 -20.02 -11.66 -25.59
CA GLY A 175 -18.75 -11.62 -26.28
C GLY A 175 -17.53 -11.50 -25.34
N GLU A 176 -16.37 -11.78 -25.91
CA GLU A 176 -15.11 -11.92 -25.17
C GLU A 176 -14.70 -10.64 -24.46
N ILE A 177 -14.81 -9.48 -25.10
CA ILE A 177 -14.42 -8.18 -24.51
C ILE A 177 -15.26 -7.87 -23.26
N VAL A 178 -16.60 -8.06 -23.32
CA VAL A 178 -17.49 -7.77 -22.17
C VAL A 178 -17.13 -8.67 -20.99
N ILE A 179 -16.88 -9.95 -21.25
CA ILE A 179 -16.49 -10.90 -20.20
C ILE A 179 -15.11 -10.59 -19.62
N ALA A 180 -14.16 -10.20 -20.46
CA ALA A 180 -12.84 -9.76 -20.03
C ALA A 180 -12.91 -8.48 -19.16
N LEU A 181 -13.69 -7.48 -19.56
CA LEU A 181 -13.95 -6.27 -18.77
C LEU A 181 -14.61 -6.62 -17.42
N ASN A 182 -15.59 -7.53 -17.40
CA ASN A 182 -16.19 -8.00 -16.16
C ASN A 182 -15.20 -8.71 -15.24
N SER A 183 -14.22 -9.44 -15.78
CA SER A 183 -13.15 -10.05 -15.01
C SER A 183 -12.29 -9.00 -14.28
N ILE A 184 -11.90 -7.90 -14.97
CA ILE A 184 -11.22 -6.77 -14.33
C ILE A 184 -12.10 -6.16 -13.23
N ARG A 185 -13.40 -5.93 -13.53
CA ARG A 185 -14.35 -5.36 -12.56
C ARG A 185 -14.44 -6.19 -11.28
N SER A 186 -14.50 -7.52 -11.40
CA SER A 186 -14.54 -8.42 -10.25
C SER A 186 -13.23 -8.37 -9.47
N ASN A 187 -12.09 -8.33 -10.16
CA ASN A 187 -10.77 -8.22 -9.52
C ASN A 187 -10.62 -6.87 -8.77
N ILE A 188 -11.09 -5.74 -9.34
CA ILE A 188 -11.13 -4.44 -8.64
C ILE A 188 -11.90 -4.54 -7.32
N ARG A 189 -13.04 -5.25 -7.28
CA ARG A 189 -13.82 -5.43 -6.04
C ARG A 189 -13.08 -6.26 -4.98
N GLU A 190 -12.30 -7.25 -5.39
CA GLU A 190 -11.41 -7.97 -4.47
C GLU A 190 -10.33 -7.06 -3.88
N VAL A 191 -9.73 -6.20 -4.73
CA VAL A 191 -8.75 -5.19 -4.31
C VAL A 191 -9.37 -4.17 -3.35
N GLU A 192 -10.60 -3.73 -3.62
CA GLU A 192 -11.37 -2.83 -2.74
C GLU A 192 -11.56 -3.45 -1.35
N ILE A 193 -12.01 -4.71 -1.28
CA ILE A 193 -12.18 -5.43 0.00
C ILE A 193 -10.83 -5.57 0.72
N CYS A 194 -9.75 -5.88 -0.01
CA CYS A 194 -8.42 -5.97 0.57
C CYS A 194 -7.95 -4.62 1.14
N SER A 195 -8.29 -3.50 0.48
CA SER A 195 -7.94 -2.16 0.93
C SER A 195 -8.56 -1.81 2.29
N PHE A 196 -9.80 -2.25 2.58
CA PHE A 196 -10.40 -2.11 3.91
C PHE A 196 -9.57 -2.75 5.00
N LYS A 197 -9.05 -3.97 4.76
CA LYS A 197 -8.18 -4.67 5.71
C LYS A 197 -6.83 -3.96 5.89
N ALA A 198 -6.31 -3.39 4.80
CA ALA A 198 -5.01 -2.72 4.78
C ALA A 198 -5.01 -1.37 5.52
N PHE A 199 -6.14 -0.64 5.49
CA PHE A 199 -6.24 0.73 5.97
C PHE A 199 -7.15 0.90 7.20
N LYS A 200 -7.70 -0.17 7.72
CA LYS A 200 -8.41 -0.18 8.99
C LYS A 200 -7.42 -0.27 10.14
N ASP A 201 -7.43 0.71 11.05
CA ASP A 201 -6.61 0.74 12.25
C ASP A 201 -7.19 -0.11 13.39
N ILE A 202 -6.55 -0.05 14.56
CA ILE A 202 -6.95 -0.82 15.76
C ILE A 202 -8.31 -0.37 16.30
N ASP A 203 -8.62 0.92 16.16
CA ASP A 203 -9.87 1.53 16.65
C ASP A 203 -11.02 1.34 15.66
N GLY A 204 -10.72 0.79 14.48
CA GLY A 204 -11.69 0.51 13.42
C GLY A 204 -11.85 1.64 12.41
N GLU A 205 -11.12 2.73 12.55
CA GLU A 205 -11.13 3.88 11.66
C GLU A 205 -10.39 3.59 10.35
N ILE A 206 -10.83 4.22 9.26
CA ILE A 206 -10.24 4.06 7.94
C ILE A 206 -9.30 5.21 7.64
N THR A 207 -8.01 4.92 7.56
CA THR A 207 -6.95 5.91 7.35
C THR A 207 -6.82 6.38 5.89
N ARG A 208 -7.25 5.58 4.90
CA ARG A 208 -7.15 5.89 3.46
C ARG A 208 -8.50 5.67 2.75
N SER A 209 -9.51 6.38 3.19
CA SER A 209 -10.86 6.37 2.58
C SER A 209 -10.87 6.82 1.11
N ASP A 210 -9.89 7.66 0.70
CA ASP A 210 -9.65 8.07 -0.68
C ASP A 210 -9.39 6.87 -1.60
N ILE A 211 -8.47 5.97 -1.24
CA ILE A 211 -8.14 4.76 -2.01
C ILE A 211 -9.38 3.86 -2.15
N ILE A 212 -10.08 3.59 -1.05
CA ILE A 212 -11.27 2.73 -1.05
C ILE A 212 -12.34 3.31 -1.98
N ARG A 213 -12.63 4.61 -1.87
CA ARG A 213 -13.61 5.30 -2.70
C ARG A 213 -13.25 5.21 -4.19
N TYR A 214 -12.00 5.42 -4.54
CA TYR A 214 -11.54 5.38 -5.92
C TYR A 214 -11.57 3.97 -6.51
N LEU A 215 -11.25 2.94 -5.76
CA LEU A 215 -11.42 1.55 -6.19
C LEU A 215 -12.90 1.22 -6.45
N ASN A 216 -13.80 1.70 -5.59
CA ASN A 216 -15.23 1.56 -5.83
C ASN A 216 -15.66 2.25 -7.14
N ARG A 217 -15.17 3.47 -7.43
CA ARG A 217 -15.43 4.17 -8.69
C ARG A 217 -14.83 3.46 -9.89
N LEU A 218 -13.66 2.86 -9.77
CA LEU A 218 -13.05 2.05 -10.82
C LEU A 218 -13.95 0.87 -11.22
N SER A 219 -14.58 0.19 -10.27
CA SER A 219 -15.52 -0.88 -10.59
C SER A 219 -16.72 -0.38 -11.37
N SER A 220 -17.23 0.82 -11.08
CA SER A 220 -18.28 1.50 -11.86
C SER A 220 -17.80 1.90 -13.25
N CYS A 221 -16.55 2.35 -13.39
CA CYS A 221 -15.93 2.67 -14.67
C CYS A 221 -15.93 1.46 -15.63
N LEU A 222 -15.50 0.29 -15.15
CA LEU A 222 -15.54 -0.95 -15.95
C LEU A 222 -16.96 -1.34 -16.34
N TYR A 223 -17.94 -1.13 -15.46
CA TYR A 223 -19.35 -1.38 -15.80
C TYR A 223 -19.83 -0.43 -16.91
N VAL A 224 -19.46 0.85 -16.84
CA VAL A 224 -19.77 1.83 -17.92
C VAL A 224 -19.08 1.43 -19.23
N MET A 225 -17.84 0.96 -19.21
CA MET A 225 -17.18 0.44 -20.41
C MET A 225 -17.94 -0.75 -21.03
N MET A 226 -18.43 -1.67 -20.20
CA MET A 226 -19.27 -2.78 -20.70
C MET A 226 -20.54 -2.28 -21.35
N LEU A 227 -21.22 -1.28 -20.77
CA LEU A 227 -22.41 -0.63 -21.35
C LEU A 227 -22.07 0.08 -22.66
N LYS A 228 -20.97 0.82 -22.74
CA LYS A 228 -20.46 1.45 -23.98
C LYS A 228 -20.25 0.41 -25.08
N PHE A 229 -19.65 -0.73 -24.73
CA PHE A 229 -19.40 -1.81 -25.69
C PHE A 229 -20.70 -2.41 -26.22
N LEU A 230 -21.62 -2.79 -25.33
CA LEU A 230 -22.90 -3.41 -25.69
C LEU A 230 -23.81 -2.46 -26.48
N SER A 231 -23.72 -1.15 -26.23
CA SER A 231 -24.46 -0.13 -26.99
C SER A 231 -23.80 0.29 -28.32
N GLY A 232 -22.66 -0.29 -28.67
CA GLY A 232 -21.96 -0.01 -29.93
C GLY A 232 -21.16 1.30 -29.94
N LYS A 233 -20.90 1.93 -28.79
CA LYS A 233 -20.14 3.20 -28.69
C LYS A 233 -18.64 3.06 -28.89
N TYR A 234 -18.11 1.84 -29.07
CA TYR A 234 -16.71 1.53 -29.43
C TYR A 234 -16.55 1.12 -30.90
N LYS A 235 -17.51 1.40 -31.71
CA LYS A 235 -17.42 1.14 -33.17
C LYS A 235 -16.75 2.30 -33.88
#